data_b4dddf672a4fac84c2d1a314edc01c93
#
_entry.id   b4dddf672a4fac84c2d1a314edc01c93
#
_cell.length_a   1.000
_cell.length_b   1.000
_cell.length_c   1.000
_cell.angle_alpha   90.00
_cell.angle_beta   90.00
_cell.angle_gamma   90.00
#
_symmetry.space_group_name_H-M   'P 1'
#
loop_
_entity.id
_entity.type
_entity.pdbx_description
1 polymer ?
#
loop_
_entity_poly.entity_id
_entity_poly.type
_entity_poly.pdbx_seq_one_letter_code
_entity_poly.pdbx_strand_id
1 'polypeptide(L)'
;MSRPFYSEYVKHALRFYSRNCTERPTFKSDADKSNWLSCDSVLSHYPLDTRNIVISVYGGYDTLPDEVYNASKKYHIEQNWIWDLMKEVERKIAKRRGLL
;
A
#
# COMPACT_ATOMS: atom_id res chain seq x y z
N MET A 1 12.52 -9.54 -12.96
CA MET A 1 11.15 -10.05 -13.00
C MET A 1 10.18 -8.94 -13.33
N SER A 2 9.25 -9.19 -14.24
CA SER A 2 8.21 -8.20 -14.54
C SER A 2 7.20 -8.15 -13.39
N ARG A 3 6.68 -6.96 -13.13
CA ARG A 3 5.64 -6.79 -12.12
C ARG A 3 4.30 -7.28 -12.65
N PRO A 4 3.39 -7.74 -11.78
CA PRO A 4 2.05 -8.12 -12.20
C PRO A 4 1.31 -6.95 -12.88
N PHE A 5 0.42 -7.27 -13.82
CA PHE A 5 -0.32 -6.25 -14.59
C PHE A 5 -1.11 -5.28 -13.71
N TYR A 6 -1.57 -5.73 -12.53
CA TYR A 6 -2.36 -4.89 -11.62
C TYR A 6 -1.51 -3.95 -10.76
N SER A 7 -0.18 -4.11 -10.75
CA SER A 7 0.69 -3.45 -9.79
C SER A 7 0.61 -1.93 -9.84
N GLU A 8 0.61 -1.34 -11.04
CA GLU A 8 0.52 0.12 -11.17
C GLU A 8 -0.81 0.67 -10.63
N TYR A 9 -1.91 0.02 -10.95
CA TYR A 9 -3.22 0.43 -10.45
C TYR A 9 -3.26 0.36 -8.91
N VAL A 10 -2.83 -0.75 -8.35
CA VAL A 10 -2.85 -0.95 -6.90
C VAL A 10 -1.87 -0.01 -6.20
N LYS A 11 -0.71 0.27 -6.81
CA LYS A 11 0.24 1.25 -6.28
C LYS A 11 -0.43 2.62 -6.13
N HIS A 12 -1.15 3.07 -7.15
CA HIS A 12 -1.87 4.34 -7.08
C HIS A 12 -2.94 4.34 -5.99
N ALA A 13 -3.68 3.24 -5.86
CA ALA A 13 -4.67 3.09 -4.81
C ALA A 13 -4.04 3.16 -3.41
N LEU A 14 -2.92 2.47 -3.22
CA LEU A 14 -2.20 2.49 -1.94
C LEU A 14 -1.59 3.87 -1.63
N ARG A 15 -1.07 4.57 -2.64
CA ARG A 15 -0.58 5.94 -2.43
C ARG A 15 -1.70 6.87 -2.01
N PHE A 16 -2.85 6.77 -2.67
CA PHE A 16 -4.02 7.56 -2.29
C PHE A 16 -4.45 7.24 -0.86
N TYR A 17 -4.59 5.96 -0.54
CA TYR A 17 -4.98 5.51 0.80
C TYR A 17 -4.00 6.02 1.85
N SER A 18 -2.69 5.81 1.64
CA SER A 18 -1.67 6.15 2.62
C SER A 18 -1.59 7.64 2.90
N ARG A 19 -1.90 8.47 1.89
CA ARG A 19 -1.92 9.93 2.04
C ARG A 19 -3.24 10.48 2.58
N ASN A 20 -4.28 9.65 2.63
CA ASN A 20 -5.62 10.02 3.11
C ASN A 20 -6.11 9.10 4.22
N CYS A 21 -5.17 8.57 5.02
CA CYS A 21 -5.48 7.65 6.11
C CYS A 21 -5.93 8.44 7.34
N THR A 22 -7.16 8.92 7.29
CA THR A 22 -7.79 9.72 8.36
C THR A 22 -9.15 9.11 8.71
N GLU A 23 -9.73 9.58 9.81
CA GLU A 23 -11.05 9.12 10.24
C GLU A 23 -12.16 9.51 9.25
N ARG A 24 -11.96 10.61 8.52
CA ARG A 24 -12.95 11.13 7.57
C ARG A 24 -12.31 11.43 6.23
N PRO A 25 -11.94 10.38 5.46
CA PRO A 25 -11.34 10.61 4.16
C PRO A 25 -12.37 11.22 3.20
N THR A 26 -11.89 12.03 2.27
CA THR A 26 -12.71 12.61 1.22
C THR A 26 -12.43 11.92 -0.11
N PHE A 27 -13.48 11.71 -0.90
CA PHE A 27 -13.36 11.01 -2.16
C PHE A 27 -13.91 11.88 -3.30
N LYS A 28 -13.22 11.87 -4.44
CA LYS A 28 -13.64 12.61 -5.63
C LYS A 28 -14.54 11.76 -6.53
N SER A 29 -14.53 10.44 -6.35
CA SER A 29 -15.31 9.52 -7.17
C SER A 29 -15.61 8.24 -6.41
N ASP A 30 -16.55 7.44 -6.95
CA ASP A 30 -16.85 6.13 -6.38
C ASP A 30 -15.66 5.17 -6.51
N ALA A 31 -14.85 5.32 -7.57
CA ALA A 31 -13.63 4.52 -7.73
C ALA A 31 -12.62 4.81 -6.61
N ASP A 32 -12.42 6.09 -6.27
CA ASP A 32 -11.55 6.48 -5.16
C ASP A 32 -12.03 5.87 -3.85
N LYS A 33 -13.33 5.94 -3.60
CA LYS A 33 -13.92 5.36 -2.39
C LYS A 33 -13.70 3.86 -2.33
N SER A 34 -13.96 3.14 -3.43
CA SER A 34 -13.77 1.69 -3.50
C SER A 34 -12.31 1.31 -3.30
N ASN A 35 -11.40 2.07 -3.89
CA ASN A 35 -9.96 1.85 -3.72
C ASN A 35 -9.53 2.04 -2.27
N TRP A 36 -9.98 3.12 -1.65
CA TRP A 36 -9.66 3.41 -0.25
C TRP A 36 -10.18 2.32 0.68
N LEU A 37 -11.45 1.92 0.49
CA LEU A 37 -12.07 0.89 1.33
C LEU A 37 -11.39 -0.47 1.14
N SER A 38 -10.97 -0.80 -0.07
CA SER A 38 -10.25 -2.06 -0.33
C SER A 38 -8.90 -2.08 0.36
N CYS A 39 -8.15 -0.98 0.30
CA CYS A 39 -6.86 -0.85 0.99
C CYS A 39 -7.06 -0.93 2.51
N ASP A 40 -8.04 -0.20 3.05
CA ASP A 40 -8.31 -0.21 4.48
C ASP A 40 -8.70 -1.60 4.97
N SER A 41 -9.55 -2.29 4.23
CA SER A 41 -9.97 -3.64 4.57
C SER A 41 -8.80 -4.63 4.61
N VAL A 42 -7.92 -4.58 3.61
CA VAL A 42 -6.75 -5.47 3.57
C VAL A 42 -5.78 -5.13 4.70
N LEU A 43 -5.45 -3.86 4.87
CA LEU A 43 -4.45 -3.45 5.86
C LEU A 43 -4.93 -3.60 7.29
N SER A 44 -6.24 -3.56 7.53
CA SER A 44 -6.79 -3.76 8.88
C SER A 44 -6.56 -5.17 9.43
N HIS A 45 -6.23 -6.14 8.56
CA HIS A 45 -5.91 -7.50 8.98
C HIS A 45 -4.44 -7.70 9.37
N TYR A 46 -3.61 -6.68 9.19
CA TYR A 46 -2.20 -6.73 9.59
C TYR A 46 -2.01 -6.08 10.95
N PRO A 47 -0.97 -6.50 11.71
CA PRO A 47 -0.60 -5.79 12.94
C PRO A 47 -0.31 -4.32 12.65
N LEU A 48 -0.52 -3.47 13.64
CA LEU A 48 -0.34 -2.02 13.48
C LEU A 48 1.06 -1.64 12.97
N ASP A 49 2.09 -2.28 13.49
CA ASP A 49 3.46 -2.00 13.05
C ASP A 49 3.65 -2.30 11.57
N THR A 50 3.13 -3.44 11.11
CA THR A 50 3.21 -3.85 9.70
C THR A 50 2.43 -2.88 8.82
N ARG A 51 1.23 -2.52 9.25
CA ARG A 51 0.40 -1.52 8.54
C ARG A 51 1.14 -0.19 8.41
N ASN A 52 1.79 0.27 9.46
CA ASN A 52 2.53 1.53 9.44
C ASN A 52 3.71 1.49 8.46
N ILE A 53 4.37 0.35 8.32
CA ILE A 53 5.44 0.18 7.33
C ILE A 53 4.89 0.38 5.92
N VAL A 54 3.77 -0.25 5.59
CA VAL A 54 3.14 -0.11 4.28
C VAL A 54 2.74 1.35 4.02
N ILE A 55 2.11 1.99 4.99
CA ILE A 55 1.70 3.39 4.87
C ILE A 55 2.90 4.30 4.66
N SER A 56 4.00 4.07 5.38
CA SER A 56 5.24 4.86 5.21
C SER A 56 5.79 4.74 3.80
N VAL A 57 5.79 3.54 3.24
CA VAL A 57 6.37 3.31 1.91
C VAL A 57 5.52 3.97 0.84
N TYR A 58 4.21 3.70 0.81
CA TYR A 58 3.35 4.22 -0.26
C TYR A 58 2.98 5.68 -0.07
N GLY A 59 2.95 6.15 1.17
CA GLY A 59 2.62 7.55 1.46
C GLY A 59 3.75 8.54 1.19
N GLY A 60 4.97 8.05 0.99
CA GLY A 60 6.12 8.89 0.71
C GLY A 60 6.07 9.50 -0.69
N TYR A 61 6.90 10.52 -0.92
CA TYR A 61 6.93 11.26 -2.18
C TYR A 61 8.12 10.90 -3.07
N ASP A 62 9.02 10.07 -2.57
CA ASP A 62 10.15 9.54 -3.34
C ASP A 62 9.74 8.28 -4.09
N THR A 63 10.68 7.71 -4.86
CA THR A 63 10.45 6.44 -5.54
C THR A 63 10.23 5.32 -4.54
N LEU A 64 9.55 4.25 -4.94
CA LEU A 64 9.34 3.11 -4.05
C LEU A 64 10.65 2.51 -3.52
N PRO A 65 11.70 2.30 -4.35
CA PRO A 65 12.97 1.81 -3.81
C PRO A 65 13.56 2.72 -2.72
N ASP A 66 13.48 4.04 -2.89
CA ASP A 66 13.97 4.97 -1.89
C ASP A 66 13.14 4.90 -0.61
N GLU A 67 11.82 4.79 -0.73
CA GLU A 67 10.95 4.68 0.44
C GLU A 67 11.12 3.35 1.17
N VAL A 68 11.38 2.26 0.43
CA VAL A 68 11.70 0.97 1.05
C VAL A 68 13.01 1.06 1.83
N TYR A 69 14.02 1.72 1.25
CA TYR A 69 15.29 1.95 1.94
C TYR A 69 15.06 2.76 3.23
N ASN A 70 14.30 3.85 3.14
CA ASN A 70 14.01 4.69 4.30
C ASN A 70 13.26 3.92 5.39
N ALA A 71 12.27 3.14 5.03
CA ALA A 71 11.52 2.31 5.97
C ALA A 71 12.38 1.23 6.59
N SER A 72 13.26 0.61 5.80
CA SER A 72 14.22 -0.38 6.29
C SER A 72 15.10 0.19 7.41
N LYS A 73 15.57 1.41 7.22
CA LYS A 73 16.38 2.11 8.24
C LYS A 73 15.54 2.48 9.47
N LYS A 74 14.36 3.03 9.24
CA LYS A 74 13.50 3.52 10.33
C LYS A 74 13.02 2.39 11.24
N TYR A 75 12.62 1.28 10.66
CA TYR A 75 12.02 0.15 11.40
C TYR A 75 13.01 -0.99 11.66
N HIS A 76 14.27 -0.85 11.24
CA HIS A 76 15.30 -1.88 11.42
C HIS A 76 14.90 -3.23 10.84
N ILE A 77 14.40 -3.22 9.61
CA ILE A 77 13.91 -4.41 8.90
C ILE A 77 14.62 -4.51 7.55
N GLU A 78 14.88 -5.73 7.09
CA GLU A 78 15.51 -5.96 5.79
C GLU A 78 14.61 -5.49 4.65
N GLN A 79 15.23 -4.89 3.62
CA GLN A 79 14.49 -4.41 2.45
C GLN A 79 13.71 -5.52 1.75
N ASN A 80 14.30 -6.71 1.61
CA ASN A 80 13.63 -7.84 0.96
C ASN A 80 12.33 -8.22 1.67
N TRP A 81 12.31 -8.15 2.99
CA TRP A 81 11.10 -8.41 3.77
C TRP A 81 10.00 -7.39 3.43
N ILE A 82 10.40 -6.12 3.28
CA ILE A 82 9.45 -5.06 2.92
C ILE A 82 8.90 -5.28 1.51
N TRP A 83 9.78 -5.63 0.53
CA TRP A 83 9.35 -5.90 -0.82
C TRP A 83 8.37 -7.08 -0.89
N ASP A 84 8.62 -8.15 -0.13
CA ASP A 84 7.73 -9.29 -0.06
C ASP A 84 6.38 -8.92 0.53
N LEU A 85 6.38 -8.10 1.58
CA LEU A 85 5.17 -7.57 2.18
C LEU A 85 4.35 -6.74 1.17
N MET A 86 5.02 -5.87 0.43
CA MET A 86 4.37 -5.05 -0.60
C MET A 86 3.69 -5.92 -1.66
N LYS A 87 4.38 -6.95 -2.14
CA LYS A 87 3.80 -7.89 -3.12
C LYS A 87 2.56 -8.58 -2.58
N GLU A 88 2.60 -9.02 -1.34
CA GLU A 88 1.47 -9.68 -0.69
C GLU A 88 0.28 -8.72 -0.55
N VAL A 89 0.52 -7.52 -0.07
CA VAL A 89 -0.52 -6.50 0.12
C VAL A 89 -1.14 -6.13 -1.23
N GLU A 90 -0.32 -5.87 -2.24
CA GLU A 90 -0.81 -5.51 -3.58
C GLU A 90 -1.68 -6.64 -4.17
N ARG A 91 -1.27 -7.88 -4.01
CA ARG A 91 -2.04 -9.03 -4.49
C ARG A 91 -3.40 -9.13 -3.79
N LYS A 92 -3.44 -8.95 -2.48
CA LYS A 92 -4.69 -9.01 -1.70
C LYS A 92 -5.64 -7.89 -2.10
N ILE A 93 -5.13 -6.70 -2.33
CA ILE A 93 -5.95 -5.57 -2.77
C ILE A 93 -6.47 -5.83 -4.19
N ALA A 94 -5.62 -6.32 -5.10
CA ALA A 94 -6.02 -6.64 -6.46
C ALA A 94 -7.15 -7.67 -6.47
N LYS A 95 -7.05 -8.69 -5.64
CA LYS A 95 -8.09 -9.70 -5.51
C LYS A 95 -9.41 -9.09 -5.02
N ARG A 96 -9.32 -8.21 -4.03
CA ARG A 96 -10.51 -7.57 -3.46
C ARG A 96 -11.19 -6.61 -4.44
N ARG A 97 -10.39 -5.98 -5.31
CA ARG A 97 -10.90 -5.08 -6.35
C ARG A 97 -11.35 -5.81 -7.62
N GLY A 98 -11.25 -7.13 -7.65
CA GLY A 98 -11.68 -7.91 -8.81
C GLY A 98 -10.69 -7.89 -9.97
N LEU A 99 -9.42 -7.54 -9.70
CA LEU A 99 -8.35 -7.51 -10.71
C LEU A 99 -7.67 -8.86 -10.89
N LEU A 100 -7.96 -9.79 -10.02
CA LEU A 100 -7.44 -11.16 -10.05
C LEU A 100 -8.58 -12.16 -10.12
#